data_0ca3e514e7e8653c231ee5cf949f8f77
#
_entry.id   0ca3e514e7e8653c231ee5cf949f8f77
#
_cell.length_a   1.000
_cell.length_b   1.000
_cell.length_c   1.000
_cell.angle_alpha   90.00
_cell.angle_beta   90.00
_cell.angle_gamma   90.00
#
_symmetry.space_group_name_H-M   'P 1'
#
loop_
_entity.id
_entity.type
_entity.pdbx_description
1 polymer ?
#
loop_
_entity_poly.entity_id
_entity_poly.type
_entity_poly.pdbx_seq_one_letter_code
_entity_poly.pdbx_strand_id
1 'polypeptide(L)'
;MSFIIRSDWIWRCPGAVGQTHRGRGSASRVCPSSSLAQSQSRPLRYAVLGAGFAGLSVVWHLLKHSPKELNLSIDLYDEVGIGGGASGVSGGLLHPYSPKVKLLWQGAECWNECLKLLSIAETAALAFGEPNSEIGDPAQKFSNFVVRRRIETIGMDTAQGLVPDICLPLNTAFYMPDAVTVHPPHYLQGLFLACKNLVKELSASGFGGKELCLHQKSITSLLELEGEYDAVIICVGAKVDMLPELSGKLPLRTCRGVIAHMQLPDFIGEYYPDHGPSILSDAWLAVQGSRSLLMGSTKEWKSRNSSPIVSADEASKALEELLPKASAIYPGMKNWSFTGARAGLRALPPMTPNGSPPLLGCVDNLVGKTHACKYWLFGGLGSRGLLYHGWFGKLVAQAVLACSENIIPSEVTSWKNVNT
;
A
#
# COMPACT_ATOMS: atom_id res chain seq x y z
N MET A 1 25.12 4.45 -5.45
CA MET A 1 24.46 5.78 -5.56
C MET A 1 23.56 5.93 -4.35
N SER A 2 23.77 6.97 -3.57
CA SER A 2 22.96 7.26 -2.38
C SER A 2 21.90 8.31 -2.72
N PHE A 3 20.70 8.14 -2.18
CA PHE A 3 19.57 9.04 -2.36
C PHE A 3 19.11 9.53 -1.01
N ILE A 4 18.76 10.79 -0.92
CA ILE A 4 18.28 11.46 0.27
C ILE A 4 16.84 11.90 0.04
N ILE A 5 15.92 11.43 0.87
CA ILE A 5 14.47 11.65 0.76
C ILE A 5 14.00 12.46 1.94
N ARG A 6 13.36 13.59 1.71
CA ARG A 6 12.79 14.43 2.77
C ARG A 6 11.61 13.73 3.46
N SER A 7 11.53 13.83 4.79
CA SER A 7 10.45 13.25 5.60
C SER A 7 9.59 14.34 6.22
N ASP A 8 8.67 14.92 5.46
CA ASP A 8 7.75 15.96 5.97
C ASP A 8 6.47 15.42 6.60
N TRP A 9 6.33 14.07 6.69
CA TRP A 9 5.10 13.44 7.14
C TRP A 9 5.37 12.44 8.25
N ILE A 10 5.26 12.90 9.50
CA ILE A 10 5.20 12.03 10.67
C ILE A 10 3.77 12.01 11.17
N TRP A 11 3.11 10.86 11.07
CA TRP A 11 1.86 10.61 11.76
C TRP A 11 2.13 10.58 13.27
N ARG A 12 1.67 11.59 13.99
CA ARG A 12 1.64 11.54 15.47
C ARG A 12 0.42 10.75 15.89
N CYS A 13 0.62 9.62 16.58
CA CYS A 13 -0.46 8.89 17.23
C CYS A 13 -0.98 9.69 18.43
N PRO A 14 -2.30 9.92 18.56
CA PRO A 14 -2.91 10.13 19.86
C PRO A 14 -2.93 8.78 20.60
N GLY A 15 -2.52 8.80 21.87
CA GLY A 15 -2.48 7.61 22.71
C GLY A 15 -3.82 6.90 22.82
N ALA A 16 -3.75 5.59 22.85
CA ALA A 16 -4.90 4.71 23.07
C ALA A 16 -5.53 4.97 24.43
N VAL A 17 -6.77 5.41 24.44
CA VAL A 17 -7.62 5.40 25.64
C VAL A 17 -8.80 4.49 25.37
N GLY A 18 -8.96 3.52 26.27
CA GLY A 18 -9.89 2.42 26.19
C GLY A 18 -11.35 2.77 26.54
N GLN A 19 -12.19 1.96 25.97
CA GLN A 19 -13.44 1.32 26.45
C GLN A 19 -14.48 2.07 27.26
N THR A 20 -15.66 1.82 26.85
CA THR A 20 -16.90 1.22 27.41
C THR A 20 -18.10 2.17 27.37
N HIS A 21 -19.26 1.84 26.94
CA HIS A 21 -20.37 1.13 27.49
C HIS A 21 -21.68 1.21 26.65
N ARG A 22 -22.47 0.20 26.83
CA ARG A 22 -23.81 -0.13 26.34
C ARG A 22 -24.87 0.98 26.47
N GLY A 23 -25.80 1.03 25.50
CA GLY A 23 -27.10 1.62 25.62
C GLY A 23 -28.13 0.97 24.70
N ARG A 24 -29.06 0.18 25.26
CA ARG A 24 -30.27 -0.34 24.62
C ARG A 24 -31.31 0.77 24.51
N GLY A 25 -32.04 0.83 23.39
CA GLY A 25 -33.23 1.69 23.23
C GLY A 25 -34.13 1.21 22.09
N SER A 26 -35.20 0.71 22.45
CA SER A 26 -36.49 0.28 22.00
C SER A 26 -37.03 0.83 20.67
N ALA A 27 -37.75 -0.07 19.99
CA ALA A 27 -38.47 0.05 18.75
C ALA A 27 -39.74 0.92 18.85
N SER A 28 -40.10 1.60 17.77
CA SER A 28 -41.52 1.81 17.43
C SER A 28 -41.72 1.67 15.91
N ARG A 29 -42.70 0.82 15.61
CA ARG A 29 -43.22 0.54 14.27
C ARG A 29 -44.17 1.66 13.84
N VAL A 30 -44.00 2.11 12.60
CA VAL A 30 -45.11 2.66 11.80
C VAL A 30 -44.99 2.11 10.39
N CYS A 31 -46.03 1.40 9.95
CA CYS A 31 -46.29 0.99 8.58
C CYS A 31 -47.42 1.86 8.00
N PRO A 32 -47.78 1.68 6.72
CA PRO A 32 -47.05 1.87 5.47
C PRO A 32 -47.79 2.77 4.48
N SER A 33 -47.18 3.28 3.50
CA SER A 33 -47.89 3.74 2.30
C SER A 33 -47.18 3.21 1.04
N SER A 34 -47.98 2.58 0.24
CA SER A 34 -47.71 2.00 -1.06
C SER A 34 -47.06 2.97 -2.02
N SER A 35 -45.86 2.66 -2.49
CA SER A 35 -45.31 3.27 -3.71
C SER A 35 -44.67 2.21 -4.58
N LEU A 36 -45.10 2.21 -5.81
CA LEU A 36 -44.55 1.60 -7.03
C LEU A 36 -43.27 0.78 -6.83
N ALA A 37 -43.40 -0.53 -7.04
CA ALA A 37 -42.31 -1.48 -7.13
C ALA A 37 -41.37 -1.09 -8.28
N GLN A 38 -40.31 -0.30 -7.99
CA GLN A 38 -39.10 -0.35 -8.76
C GLN A 38 -38.54 -1.75 -8.58
N SER A 39 -38.34 -2.47 -9.66
CA SER A 39 -37.62 -3.75 -9.64
C SER A 39 -36.23 -3.44 -9.09
N GLN A 40 -36.02 -3.67 -7.82
CA GLN A 40 -34.69 -3.59 -7.19
C GLN A 40 -33.86 -4.69 -7.85
N SER A 41 -33.01 -4.32 -8.82
CA SER A 41 -31.97 -5.19 -9.32
C SER A 41 -31.16 -5.63 -8.11
N ARG A 42 -30.85 -6.94 -8.00
CA ARG A 42 -30.01 -7.42 -6.89
C ARG A 42 -28.73 -6.58 -6.84
N PRO A 43 -28.20 -6.28 -5.65
CA PRO A 43 -26.92 -5.55 -5.54
C PRO A 43 -25.80 -6.35 -6.21
N LEU A 44 -24.92 -5.63 -6.92
CA LEU A 44 -23.66 -6.24 -7.40
C LEU A 44 -22.79 -6.58 -6.19
N ARG A 45 -22.25 -7.79 -6.19
CA ARG A 45 -21.38 -8.28 -5.13
C ARG A 45 -19.97 -8.48 -5.65
N TYR A 46 -19.01 -7.83 -5.04
CA TYR A 46 -17.59 -7.98 -5.40
C TYR A 46 -16.79 -8.49 -4.20
N ALA A 47 -15.93 -9.49 -4.45
CA ALA A 47 -14.93 -9.91 -3.49
C ALA A 47 -13.57 -9.30 -3.83
N VAL A 48 -12.89 -8.70 -2.86
CA VAL A 48 -11.50 -8.25 -2.98
C VAL A 48 -10.65 -9.08 -2.04
N LEU A 49 -9.68 -9.81 -2.59
CA LEU A 49 -8.82 -10.70 -1.82
C LEU A 49 -7.49 -10.00 -1.52
N GLY A 50 -7.23 -9.75 -0.24
CA GLY A 50 -6.05 -9.06 0.28
C GLY A 50 -6.29 -7.60 0.66
N ALA A 51 -6.05 -7.26 1.92
CA ALA A 51 -6.19 -5.91 2.49
C ALA A 51 -4.85 -5.14 2.56
N GLY A 52 -3.98 -5.35 1.57
CA GLY A 52 -2.74 -4.60 1.37
C GLY A 52 -2.94 -3.36 0.49
N PHE A 53 -1.83 -2.80 -0.03
CA PHE A 53 -1.85 -1.64 -0.92
C PHE A 53 -2.77 -1.84 -2.12
N ALA A 54 -2.68 -2.98 -2.81
CA ALA A 54 -3.49 -3.24 -4.00
C ALA A 54 -4.99 -3.28 -3.67
N GLY A 55 -5.38 -4.14 -2.72
CA GLY A 55 -6.80 -4.36 -2.42
C GLY A 55 -7.50 -3.12 -1.86
N LEU A 56 -6.88 -2.41 -0.92
CA LEU A 56 -7.49 -1.20 -0.36
C LEU A 56 -7.62 -0.08 -1.39
N SER A 57 -6.65 0.06 -2.30
CA SER A 57 -6.76 1.01 -3.40
C SER A 57 -7.91 0.63 -4.35
N VAL A 58 -8.05 -0.65 -4.68
CA VAL A 58 -9.17 -1.13 -5.52
C VAL A 58 -10.51 -0.86 -4.82
N VAL A 59 -10.65 -1.20 -3.53
CA VAL A 59 -11.88 -0.93 -2.75
C VAL A 59 -12.24 0.56 -2.79
N TRP A 60 -11.27 1.43 -2.52
CA TRP A 60 -11.50 2.88 -2.58
C TRP A 60 -12.01 3.31 -3.95
N HIS A 61 -11.35 2.88 -5.02
CA HIS A 61 -11.73 3.30 -6.36
C HIS A 61 -13.03 2.67 -6.85
N LEU A 62 -13.37 1.44 -6.46
CA LEU A 62 -14.69 0.85 -6.71
C LEU A 62 -15.80 1.68 -6.07
N LEU A 63 -15.67 2.05 -4.81
CA LEU A 63 -16.63 2.90 -4.11
C LEU A 63 -16.73 4.29 -4.74
N LYS A 64 -15.58 4.89 -5.09
CA LYS A 64 -15.49 6.26 -5.61
C LYS A 64 -16.04 6.41 -7.03
N HIS A 65 -15.82 5.41 -7.89
CA HIS A 65 -16.16 5.46 -9.31
C HIS A 65 -17.41 4.68 -9.70
N SER A 66 -17.97 3.86 -8.80
CA SER A 66 -19.26 3.22 -9.07
C SER A 66 -20.38 4.27 -9.19
N PRO A 67 -21.34 4.11 -10.11
CA PRO A 67 -22.51 4.97 -10.17
C PRO A 67 -23.18 5.09 -8.79
N LYS A 68 -23.70 6.28 -8.47
CA LYS A 68 -24.32 6.53 -7.15
C LYS A 68 -25.54 5.66 -6.93
N GLU A 69 -26.29 5.43 -7.97
CA GLU A 69 -27.55 4.65 -7.97
C GLU A 69 -27.31 3.13 -7.91
N LEU A 70 -26.09 2.68 -8.15
CA LEU A 70 -25.72 1.27 -8.15
C LEU A 70 -25.68 0.74 -6.73
N ASN A 71 -26.47 -0.29 -6.42
CA ASN A 71 -26.31 -1.07 -5.21
C ASN A 71 -25.06 -1.95 -5.34
N LEU A 72 -24.07 -1.74 -4.46
CA LEU A 72 -22.78 -2.42 -4.50
C LEU A 72 -22.38 -2.89 -3.10
N SER A 73 -22.17 -4.19 -2.95
CA SER A 73 -21.60 -4.80 -1.74
C SER A 73 -20.19 -5.29 -2.05
N ILE A 74 -19.22 -4.88 -1.23
CA ILE A 74 -17.81 -5.27 -1.33
C ILE A 74 -17.42 -6.07 -0.10
N ASP A 75 -17.02 -7.32 -0.30
CA ASP A 75 -16.45 -8.18 0.73
C ASP A 75 -14.92 -8.19 0.56
N LEU A 76 -14.21 -7.61 1.53
CA LEU A 76 -12.74 -7.57 1.58
C LEU A 76 -12.24 -8.70 2.47
N TYR A 77 -11.46 -9.63 1.91
CA TYR A 77 -10.90 -10.78 2.61
C TYR A 77 -9.41 -10.61 2.87
N ASP A 78 -8.98 -10.83 4.10
CA ASP A 78 -7.56 -10.95 4.45
C ASP A 78 -7.41 -11.84 5.69
N GLU A 79 -6.45 -12.75 5.70
CA GLU A 79 -6.30 -13.70 6.82
C GLU A 79 -5.79 -13.05 8.11
N VAL A 80 -4.99 -11.97 7.98
CA VAL A 80 -4.35 -11.27 9.11
C VAL A 80 -5.09 -9.96 9.40
N GLY A 81 -5.68 -9.36 8.37
CA GLY A 81 -6.31 -8.06 8.40
C GLY A 81 -5.50 -7.00 7.65
N ILE A 82 -5.81 -5.74 7.88
CA ILE A 82 -5.28 -4.60 7.11
C ILE A 82 -3.76 -4.54 7.21
N GLY A 83 -3.10 -4.65 6.06
CA GLY A 83 -1.65 -4.55 5.97
C GLY A 83 -0.89 -5.77 6.50
N GLY A 84 -1.56 -6.92 6.70
CA GLY A 84 -0.95 -8.13 7.26
C GLY A 84 0.18 -8.74 6.42
N GLY A 85 0.28 -8.39 5.12
CA GLY A 85 1.33 -8.85 4.21
C GLY A 85 2.52 -7.88 4.08
N ALA A 86 3.24 -7.99 2.96
CA ALA A 86 4.42 -7.16 2.68
C ALA A 86 4.13 -5.64 2.66
N SER A 87 2.89 -5.23 2.45
CA SER A 87 2.49 -3.83 2.44
C SER A 87 2.72 -3.16 3.80
N GLY A 88 2.29 -3.79 4.89
CA GLY A 88 2.44 -3.24 6.24
C GLY A 88 3.86 -3.32 6.81
N VAL A 89 4.72 -4.15 6.21
CA VAL A 89 6.13 -4.28 6.61
C VAL A 89 7.04 -3.33 5.83
N SER A 90 6.56 -2.76 4.72
CA SER A 90 7.42 -1.94 3.83
C SER A 90 8.02 -0.72 4.55
N GLY A 91 9.19 -0.23 4.08
CA GLY A 91 9.86 0.95 4.66
C GLY A 91 9.17 2.28 4.39
N GLY A 92 8.09 2.29 3.62
CA GLY A 92 7.30 3.50 3.37
C GLY A 92 7.97 4.56 2.50
N LEU A 93 9.05 4.24 1.81
CA LEU A 93 9.76 5.19 0.95
C LEU A 93 9.03 5.37 -0.38
N LEU A 94 8.51 6.57 -0.62
CA LEU A 94 7.73 6.92 -1.79
C LEU A 94 8.48 7.91 -2.67
N HIS A 95 8.82 7.48 -3.88
CA HIS A 95 9.40 8.31 -4.93
C HIS A 95 9.18 7.65 -6.31
N PRO A 96 9.08 8.43 -7.41
CA PRO A 96 8.76 7.90 -8.73
C PRO A 96 10.00 7.53 -9.57
N TYR A 97 11.20 7.42 -8.97
CA TYR A 97 12.44 7.25 -9.71
C TYR A 97 13.04 5.85 -9.56
N SER A 98 13.74 5.42 -10.61
CA SER A 98 14.58 4.22 -10.59
C SER A 98 15.89 4.49 -9.84
N PRO A 99 16.68 3.44 -9.48
CA PRO A 99 18.02 3.61 -8.94
C PRO A 99 19.00 4.35 -9.88
N LYS A 100 18.66 4.49 -11.15
CA LYS A 100 19.43 5.26 -12.14
C LYS A 100 18.90 6.70 -12.31
N VAL A 101 18.09 7.18 -11.36
CA VAL A 101 17.50 8.54 -11.35
C VAL A 101 16.60 8.82 -12.55
N LYS A 102 16.12 7.79 -13.22
CA LYS A 102 15.17 7.93 -14.31
C LYS A 102 13.75 7.78 -13.77
N LEU A 103 12.83 8.62 -14.27
CA LEU A 103 11.42 8.47 -13.96
C LEU A 103 10.96 7.05 -14.37
N LEU A 104 10.26 6.38 -13.47
CA LEU A 104 9.66 5.07 -13.75
C LEU A 104 8.53 5.23 -14.78
N TRP A 105 8.27 4.15 -15.53
CA TRP A 105 7.13 4.10 -16.44
C TRP A 105 5.83 4.37 -15.67
N GLN A 106 5.01 5.28 -16.18
CA GLN A 106 3.80 5.80 -15.51
C GLN A 106 4.06 6.37 -14.10
N GLY A 107 5.31 6.75 -13.82
CA GLY A 107 5.73 7.22 -12.50
C GLY A 107 5.04 8.51 -12.05
N ALA A 108 4.70 9.40 -12.99
CA ALA A 108 4.02 10.65 -12.69
C ALA A 108 2.54 10.42 -12.30
N GLU A 109 1.84 9.57 -13.04
CA GLU A 109 0.46 9.19 -12.80
C GLU A 109 0.32 8.46 -11.47
N CYS A 110 1.20 7.49 -11.24
CA CYS A 110 1.28 6.72 -9.99
C CYS A 110 1.56 7.63 -8.80
N TRP A 111 2.51 8.55 -8.93
CA TRP A 111 2.87 9.52 -7.91
C TRP A 111 1.67 10.40 -7.53
N ASN A 112 1.04 11.02 -8.52
CA ASN A 112 -0.09 11.92 -8.29
C ASN A 112 -1.27 11.21 -7.63
N GLU A 113 -1.62 10.01 -8.08
CA GLU A 113 -2.73 9.27 -7.48
C GLU A 113 -2.39 8.76 -6.08
N CYS A 114 -1.13 8.37 -5.84
CA CYS A 114 -0.68 7.97 -4.51
C CYS A 114 -0.76 9.12 -3.50
N LEU A 115 -0.31 10.33 -3.87
CA LEU A 115 -0.41 11.51 -3.00
C LEU A 115 -1.86 11.86 -2.64
N LYS A 116 -2.80 11.72 -3.60
CA LYS A 116 -4.24 11.89 -3.32
C LYS A 116 -4.73 10.88 -2.29
N LEU A 117 -4.38 9.60 -2.45
CA LEU A 117 -4.79 8.57 -1.50
C LEU A 117 -4.16 8.77 -0.11
N LEU A 118 -2.92 9.25 -0.03
CA LEU A 118 -2.27 9.61 1.23
C LEU A 118 -3.05 10.72 1.94
N SER A 119 -3.41 11.80 1.23
CA SER A 119 -4.21 12.89 1.79
C SER A 119 -5.58 12.43 2.29
N ILE A 120 -6.26 11.58 1.51
CA ILE A 120 -7.56 11.02 1.86
C ILE A 120 -7.45 10.18 3.14
N ALA A 121 -6.44 9.33 3.24
CA ALA A 121 -6.21 8.49 4.40
C ALA A 121 -5.87 9.31 5.65
N GLU A 122 -5.04 10.34 5.51
CA GLU A 122 -4.68 11.26 6.58
C GLU A 122 -5.91 12.01 7.12
N THR A 123 -6.72 12.58 6.21
CA THR A 123 -7.96 13.26 6.58
C THR A 123 -8.91 12.36 7.35
N ALA A 124 -9.09 11.12 6.88
CA ALA A 124 -9.97 10.17 7.54
C ALA A 124 -9.47 9.80 8.95
N ALA A 125 -8.16 9.68 9.14
CA ALA A 125 -7.58 9.35 10.43
C ALA A 125 -7.66 10.53 11.42
N LEU A 126 -7.42 11.77 10.96
CA LEU A 126 -7.55 12.98 11.77
C LEU A 126 -9.01 13.19 12.25
N ALA A 127 -9.99 13.01 11.37
CA ALA A 127 -11.40 13.14 11.71
C ALA A 127 -11.87 12.09 12.75
N PHE A 128 -11.17 10.97 12.86
CA PHE A 128 -11.48 9.94 13.86
C PHE A 128 -10.90 10.28 15.26
N GLY A 129 -9.79 11.05 15.30
CA GLY A 129 -9.08 11.42 16.55
C GLY A 129 -9.64 12.66 17.27
N GLU A 130 -10.35 13.57 16.57
CA GLU A 130 -10.87 14.82 17.15
C GLU A 130 -12.27 15.14 16.63
N PRO A 131 -13.32 15.12 17.50
CA PRO A 131 -14.69 15.40 17.07
C PRO A 131 -15.02 16.87 16.73
N ASN A 132 -14.08 17.83 16.87
CA ASN A 132 -14.36 19.26 16.76
C ASN A 132 -13.30 20.13 16.08
N SER A 133 -12.53 19.66 15.13
CA SER A 133 -11.67 20.55 14.34
C SER A 133 -12.32 20.91 13.01
N GLU A 134 -12.54 22.21 12.75
CA GLU A 134 -12.85 22.72 11.41
C GLU A 134 -11.63 22.49 10.50
N ILE A 135 -11.62 21.38 9.78
CA ILE A 135 -10.57 21.01 8.85
C ILE A 135 -10.93 21.66 7.51
N GLY A 136 -10.16 22.68 7.12
CA GLY A 136 -10.22 23.21 5.76
C GLY A 136 -9.95 22.12 4.73
N ASP A 137 -10.55 22.24 3.53
CA ASP A 137 -10.54 21.23 2.47
C ASP A 137 -9.12 20.68 2.19
N PRO A 138 -8.83 19.41 2.51
CA PRO A 138 -7.52 18.79 2.31
C PRO A 138 -7.13 18.71 0.83
N ALA A 139 -8.11 18.66 -0.07
CA ALA A 139 -7.89 18.67 -1.52
C ALA A 139 -7.21 19.96 -1.98
N GLN A 140 -7.42 21.08 -1.27
CA GLN A 140 -6.82 22.37 -1.60
C GLN A 140 -5.32 22.44 -1.24
N LYS A 141 -4.86 21.71 -0.20
CA LYS A 141 -3.43 21.61 0.16
C LYS A 141 -2.60 20.90 -0.91
N PHE A 142 -3.18 19.96 -1.64
CA PHE A 142 -2.49 19.17 -2.67
C PHE A 142 -2.77 19.66 -4.11
N SER A 143 -3.82 20.47 -4.36
CA SER A 143 -4.12 21.02 -5.69
C SER A 143 -3.03 21.96 -6.20
N ASN A 144 -2.22 22.54 -5.32
CA ASN A 144 -1.09 23.42 -5.65
C ASN A 144 0.26 22.70 -5.75
N PHE A 145 0.32 21.38 -5.52
CA PHE A 145 1.49 20.58 -5.81
C PHE A 145 1.60 20.35 -7.32
N VAL A 146 2.01 21.37 -8.03
CA VAL A 146 2.67 21.17 -9.32
C VAL A 146 3.87 20.27 -8.99
N VAL A 147 3.83 19.03 -9.48
CA VAL A 147 4.94 18.08 -9.36
C VAL A 147 6.16 18.74 -10.01
N ARG A 148 6.86 19.54 -9.26
CA ARG A 148 8.22 19.95 -9.60
C ARG A 148 9.03 18.69 -9.44
N ARG A 149 9.28 18.01 -10.55
CA ARG A 149 10.14 16.81 -10.65
C ARG A 149 11.57 17.21 -10.30
N ARG A 150 11.79 17.46 -9.02
CA ARG A 150 13.05 18.04 -8.56
C ARG A 150 13.93 16.92 -8.04
N ILE A 151 15.00 16.68 -8.75
CA ILE A 151 16.15 15.90 -8.27
C ILE A 151 17.32 16.85 -8.34
N GLU A 152 18.00 17.01 -7.22
CA GLU A 152 19.18 17.83 -7.10
C GLU A 152 20.40 16.94 -6.92
N THR A 153 21.46 17.19 -7.65
CA THR A 153 22.75 16.62 -7.32
C THR A 153 23.40 17.50 -6.24
N ILE A 154 23.70 16.92 -5.09
CA ILE A 154 24.30 17.62 -3.95
C ILE A 154 25.67 17.05 -3.61
N GLY A 155 26.57 17.90 -3.16
CA GLY A 155 27.89 17.52 -2.65
C GLY A 155 27.84 17.10 -1.19
N MET A 156 29.02 16.73 -0.66
CA MET A 156 29.22 16.26 0.71
C MET A 156 28.72 17.28 1.75
N ASP A 157 29.14 18.54 1.64
CA ASP A 157 28.81 19.58 2.62
C ASP A 157 27.29 19.79 2.73
N THR A 158 26.59 19.85 1.58
CA THR A 158 25.13 19.97 1.55
C THR A 158 24.46 18.75 2.14
N ALA A 159 24.96 17.55 1.83
CA ALA A 159 24.43 16.31 2.36
C ALA A 159 24.61 16.21 3.87
N GLN A 160 25.76 16.61 4.40
CA GLN A 160 26.04 16.65 5.85
C GLN A 160 25.22 17.73 6.57
N GLY A 161 24.86 18.82 5.89
CA GLY A 161 23.87 19.77 6.40
C GLY A 161 22.46 19.20 6.56
N LEU A 162 22.11 18.18 5.76
CA LEU A 162 20.82 17.49 5.86
C LEU A 162 20.87 16.31 6.84
N VAL A 163 21.95 15.54 6.82
CA VAL A 163 22.20 14.39 7.70
C VAL A 163 23.63 14.50 8.21
N PRO A 164 23.85 14.91 9.46
CA PRO A 164 25.18 14.96 10.06
C PRO A 164 25.89 13.61 9.94
N ASP A 165 27.18 13.64 9.72
CA ASP A 165 28.07 12.46 9.58
C ASP A 165 27.77 11.52 8.42
N ILE A 166 26.90 11.91 7.47
CA ILE A 166 26.70 11.08 6.26
C ILE A 166 27.99 10.97 5.46
N CYS A 167 28.29 9.78 4.99
CA CYS A 167 29.43 9.48 4.11
C CYS A 167 28.93 9.17 2.71
N LEU A 168 29.42 9.91 1.72
CA LEU A 168 29.08 9.69 0.30
C LEU A 168 30.27 9.08 -0.44
N PRO A 169 30.18 7.83 -0.94
CA PRO A 169 31.30 7.14 -1.58
C PRO A 169 31.91 7.89 -2.77
N LEU A 170 31.13 8.73 -3.46
CA LEU A 170 31.54 9.52 -4.62
C LEU A 170 31.49 11.03 -4.36
N ASN A 171 31.46 11.45 -3.09
CA ASN A 171 31.27 12.84 -2.66
C ASN A 171 30.01 13.51 -3.26
N THR A 172 29.07 12.74 -3.76
CA THR A 172 27.82 13.23 -4.36
C THR A 172 26.65 12.33 -4.00
N ALA A 173 25.47 12.94 -3.86
CA ALA A 173 24.20 12.25 -3.73
C ALA A 173 23.12 12.92 -4.59
N PHE A 174 22.03 12.20 -4.79
CA PHE A 174 20.80 12.75 -5.37
C PHE A 174 19.80 13.05 -4.27
N TYR A 175 19.44 14.31 -4.14
CA TYR A 175 18.42 14.77 -3.21
C TYR A 175 17.06 14.85 -3.90
N MET A 176 16.04 14.27 -3.28
CA MET A 176 14.66 14.27 -3.76
C MET A 176 13.77 14.99 -2.74
N PRO A 177 13.67 16.33 -2.81
CA PRO A 177 12.94 17.12 -1.81
C PRO A 177 11.44 16.81 -1.75
N ASP A 178 10.85 16.33 -2.85
CA ASP A 178 9.43 16.01 -2.93
C ASP A 178 9.11 14.55 -2.55
N ALA A 179 10.13 13.72 -2.34
CA ALA A 179 9.91 12.32 -1.92
C ALA A 179 9.42 12.26 -0.47
N VAL A 180 8.59 11.27 -0.17
CA VAL A 180 7.88 11.16 1.10
C VAL A 180 8.21 9.85 1.79
N THR A 181 8.37 9.87 3.12
CA THR A 181 8.39 8.67 3.96
C THR A 181 7.04 8.53 4.64
N VAL A 182 6.40 7.39 4.43
CA VAL A 182 5.07 7.06 4.94
C VAL A 182 5.20 5.98 6.01
N HIS A 183 4.35 5.98 7.03
CA HIS A 183 4.18 4.84 7.94
C HIS A 183 3.11 3.89 7.36
N PRO A 184 3.49 2.76 6.72
CA PRO A 184 2.56 1.98 5.92
C PRO A 184 1.36 1.41 6.69
N PRO A 185 1.50 0.87 7.93
CA PRO A 185 0.36 0.44 8.71
C PRO A 185 -0.67 1.54 8.96
N HIS A 186 -0.23 2.75 9.35
CA HIS A 186 -1.14 3.88 9.60
C HIS A 186 -1.83 4.34 8.32
N TYR A 187 -1.08 4.41 7.22
CA TYR A 187 -1.65 4.75 5.92
C TYR A 187 -2.77 3.77 5.50
N LEU A 188 -2.51 2.46 5.62
CA LEU A 188 -3.48 1.43 5.22
C LEU A 188 -4.72 1.45 6.12
N GLN A 189 -4.57 1.65 7.43
CA GLN A 189 -5.69 1.83 8.36
C GLN A 189 -6.50 3.09 8.02
N GLY A 190 -5.82 4.22 7.76
CA GLY A 190 -6.46 5.46 7.34
C GLY A 190 -7.22 5.33 6.02
N LEU A 191 -6.65 4.65 5.03
CA LEU A 191 -7.30 4.40 3.75
C LEU A 191 -8.55 3.51 3.91
N PHE A 192 -8.50 2.47 4.75
CA PHE A 192 -9.67 1.66 5.06
C PHE A 192 -10.75 2.47 5.77
N LEU A 193 -10.36 3.33 6.73
CA LEU A 193 -11.28 4.23 7.39
C LEU A 193 -11.95 5.20 6.41
N ALA A 194 -11.17 5.73 5.46
CA ALA A 194 -11.70 6.56 4.37
C ALA A 194 -12.74 5.80 3.52
N CYS A 195 -12.49 4.52 3.20
CA CYS A 195 -13.47 3.68 2.51
C CYS A 195 -14.78 3.54 3.32
N LYS A 196 -14.67 3.30 4.62
CA LYS A 196 -15.87 3.20 5.51
C LYS A 196 -16.64 4.51 5.60
N ASN A 197 -15.93 5.64 5.66
CA ASN A 197 -16.56 6.97 5.71
C ASN A 197 -17.28 7.25 4.39
N LEU A 198 -16.65 6.94 3.25
CA LEU A 198 -17.27 7.10 1.92
C LEU A 198 -18.55 6.24 1.79
N VAL A 199 -18.57 5.01 2.30
CA VAL A 199 -19.76 4.16 2.33
C VAL A 199 -20.89 4.83 3.13
N LYS A 200 -20.56 5.37 4.32
CA LYS A 200 -21.56 6.09 5.14
C LYS A 200 -22.12 7.32 4.43
N GLU A 201 -21.27 8.12 3.79
CA GLU A 201 -21.67 9.32 3.04
C GLU A 201 -22.59 8.96 1.86
N LEU A 202 -22.23 7.93 1.09
CA LEU A 202 -23.03 7.49 -0.05
C LEU A 202 -24.37 6.90 0.39
N SER A 203 -24.41 6.14 1.49
CA SER A 203 -25.65 5.59 2.04
C SER A 203 -26.56 6.68 2.62
N ALA A 204 -25.99 7.72 3.25
CA ALA A 204 -26.76 8.84 3.79
C ALA A 204 -27.36 9.74 2.68
N SER A 205 -26.81 9.74 1.48
CA SER A 205 -27.30 10.56 0.36
C SER A 205 -28.59 10.04 -0.29
N GLY A 206 -29.12 8.88 0.12
CA GLY A 206 -30.37 8.30 -0.38
C GLY A 206 -30.30 7.69 -1.79
N PHE A 207 -29.14 7.70 -2.42
CA PHE A 207 -28.85 6.97 -3.63
C PHE A 207 -28.39 5.55 -3.30
N GLY A 208 -28.46 4.60 -4.19
CA GLY A 208 -28.22 3.17 -4.02
C GLY A 208 -27.29 2.72 -2.87
N GLY A 209 -27.62 1.61 -2.23
CA GLY A 209 -26.91 1.09 -1.06
C GLY A 209 -25.45 0.71 -1.40
N LYS A 210 -24.48 1.23 -0.64
CA LYS A 210 -23.08 0.79 -0.68
C LYS A 210 -22.75 0.08 0.62
N GLU A 211 -22.08 -1.05 0.53
CA GLU A 211 -21.66 -1.83 1.70
C GLU A 211 -20.19 -2.23 1.57
N LEU A 212 -19.48 -2.25 2.70
CA LEU A 212 -18.10 -2.72 2.80
C LEU A 212 -17.93 -3.55 4.07
N CYS A 213 -17.63 -4.82 3.89
CA CYS A 213 -17.34 -5.75 4.98
C CYS A 213 -15.89 -6.23 4.90
N LEU A 214 -15.18 -6.23 6.04
CA LEU A 214 -13.86 -6.85 6.18
C LEU A 214 -14.02 -8.21 6.84
N HIS A 215 -13.58 -9.25 6.17
CA HIS A 215 -13.58 -10.61 6.66
C HIS A 215 -12.13 -11.04 6.97
N GLN A 216 -11.84 -11.29 8.24
CA GLN A 216 -10.56 -11.86 8.64
C GLN A 216 -10.57 -13.37 8.40
N LYS A 217 -10.46 -13.74 7.12
CA LYS A 217 -10.52 -15.13 6.63
C LYS A 217 -9.53 -15.31 5.50
N SER A 218 -8.83 -16.45 5.49
CA SER A 218 -8.03 -16.89 4.35
C SER A 218 -8.92 -17.53 3.31
N ILE A 219 -8.79 -17.11 2.04
CA ILE A 219 -9.37 -17.79 0.90
C ILE A 219 -8.26 -18.66 0.31
N THR A 220 -8.46 -19.97 0.32
CA THR A 220 -7.47 -20.96 -0.11
C THR A 220 -7.70 -21.47 -1.54
N SER A 221 -8.89 -21.28 -2.07
CA SER A 221 -9.27 -21.57 -3.46
C SER A 221 -10.29 -20.54 -3.93
N LEU A 222 -10.22 -20.14 -5.18
CA LEU A 222 -11.21 -19.24 -5.79
C LEU A 222 -12.58 -19.90 -5.91
N LEU A 223 -12.63 -21.23 -5.93
CA LEU A 223 -13.88 -22.00 -5.93
C LEU A 223 -14.73 -21.80 -4.67
N GLU A 224 -14.11 -21.41 -3.54
CA GLU A 224 -14.86 -21.04 -2.32
C GLU A 224 -15.84 -19.88 -2.52
N LEU A 225 -15.63 -19.08 -3.56
CA LEU A 225 -16.39 -17.85 -3.86
C LEU A 225 -17.32 -18.05 -5.07
N GLU A 226 -17.36 -19.25 -5.63
CA GLU A 226 -18.14 -19.53 -6.83
C GLU A 226 -19.63 -19.31 -6.61
N GLY A 227 -20.27 -18.59 -7.54
CA GLY A 227 -21.70 -18.30 -7.48
C GLY A 227 -22.15 -17.22 -6.50
N GLU A 228 -21.24 -16.72 -5.64
CA GLU A 228 -21.57 -15.70 -4.65
C GLU A 228 -21.34 -14.27 -5.15
N TYR A 229 -20.40 -14.08 -6.09
CA TYR A 229 -19.93 -12.77 -6.53
C TYR A 229 -20.05 -12.58 -8.04
N ASP A 230 -20.30 -11.33 -8.44
CA ASP A 230 -20.27 -10.91 -9.86
C ASP A 230 -18.83 -10.69 -10.34
N ALA A 231 -17.93 -10.29 -9.43
CA ALA A 231 -16.50 -10.22 -9.69
C ALA A 231 -15.66 -10.54 -8.44
N VAL A 232 -14.50 -11.17 -8.66
CA VAL A 232 -13.47 -11.43 -7.66
C VAL A 232 -12.18 -10.72 -8.09
N ILE A 233 -11.64 -9.84 -7.26
CA ILE A 233 -10.42 -9.09 -7.52
C ILE A 233 -9.29 -9.63 -6.64
N ILE A 234 -8.29 -10.23 -7.27
CA ILE A 234 -7.22 -10.98 -6.62
C ILE A 234 -6.04 -10.04 -6.36
N CYS A 235 -5.89 -9.63 -5.08
CA CYS A 235 -4.88 -8.68 -4.59
C CYS A 235 -3.99 -9.29 -3.48
N VAL A 236 -3.83 -10.62 -3.45
CA VAL A 236 -3.18 -11.38 -2.36
C VAL A 236 -1.64 -11.30 -2.38
N GLY A 237 -1.05 -10.46 -3.23
CA GLY A 237 0.39 -10.26 -3.31
C GLY A 237 1.14 -11.56 -3.65
N ALA A 238 2.15 -11.92 -2.85
CA ALA A 238 2.95 -13.12 -3.09
C ALA A 238 2.21 -14.44 -2.82
N LYS A 239 1.06 -14.39 -2.12
CA LYS A 239 0.23 -15.58 -1.87
C LYS A 239 -0.58 -16.02 -3.09
N VAL A 240 -0.55 -15.28 -4.19
CA VAL A 240 -1.25 -15.66 -5.43
C VAL A 240 -0.82 -17.05 -5.95
N ASP A 241 0.44 -17.43 -5.72
CA ASP A 241 0.95 -18.76 -6.10
C ASP A 241 0.44 -19.90 -5.17
N MET A 242 -0.20 -19.55 -4.06
CA MET A 242 -0.87 -20.51 -3.16
C MET A 242 -2.32 -20.81 -3.56
N LEU A 243 -2.90 -20.03 -4.47
CA LEU A 243 -4.21 -20.30 -5.04
C LEU A 243 -4.06 -21.39 -6.12
N PRO A 244 -4.71 -22.56 -5.98
CA PRO A 244 -4.54 -23.68 -6.91
C PRO A 244 -4.80 -23.30 -8.37
N GLU A 245 -5.78 -22.43 -8.59
CA GLU A 245 -6.21 -22.00 -9.92
C GLU A 245 -5.15 -21.15 -10.64
N LEU A 246 -4.24 -20.50 -9.89
CA LEU A 246 -3.23 -19.57 -10.41
C LEU A 246 -1.80 -20.05 -10.16
N SER A 247 -1.59 -21.07 -9.34
CA SER A 247 -0.28 -21.58 -8.97
C SER A 247 0.54 -21.97 -10.21
N GLY A 248 1.76 -21.46 -10.30
CA GLY A 248 2.68 -21.69 -11.42
C GLY A 248 2.27 -21.07 -12.76
N LYS A 249 1.12 -20.36 -12.84
CA LYS A 249 0.64 -19.77 -14.10
C LYS A 249 1.02 -18.31 -14.30
N LEU A 250 1.50 -17.64 -13.26
CA LEU A 250 1.87 -16.24 -13.33
C LEU A 250 3.40 -16.09 -13.37
N PRO A 251 3.95 -15.17 -14.19
CA PRO A 251 5.40 -14.96 -14.31
C PRO A 251 5.94 -14.15 -13.13
N LEU A 252 5.65 -14.57 -11.91
CA LEU A 252 6.06 -13.92 -10.67
C LEU A 252 7.20 -14.66 -9.99
N ARG A 253 8.11 -13.91 -9.39
CA ARG A 253 9.16 -14.44 -8.52
C ARG A 253 8.98 -13.89 -7.12
N THR A 254 9.17 -14.73 -6.11
CA THR A 254 9.09 -14.31 -4.72
C THR A 254 10.46 -13.88 -4.18
N CYS A 255 10.44 -12.90 -3.29
CA CYS A 255 11.61 -12.44 -2.55
C CYS A 255 11.18 -11.99 -1.15
N ARG A 256 11.65 -12.72 -0.12
CA ARG A 256 11.45 -12.33 1.27
C ARG A 256 12.51 -11.30 1.64
N GLY A 257 12.12 -10.26 2.34
CA GLY A 257 13.02 -9.23 2.87
C GLY A 257 12.75 -8.99 4.34
N VAL A 258 13.80 -9.03 5.14
CA VAL A 258 13.77 -8.64 6.56
C VAL A 258 14.11 -7.16 6.68
N ILE A 259 13.39 -6.48 7.56
CA ILE A 259 13.57 -5.08 7.92
C ILE A 259 13.85 -5.03 9.41
N ALA A 260 14.97 -4.42 9.81
CA ALA A 260 15.34 -4.20 11.20
C ALA A 260 14.77 -2.87 11.69
N HIS A 261 14.26 -2.87 12.91
CA HIS A 261 13.82 -1.69 13.65
C HIS A 261 14.95 -1.25 14.57
N MET A 262 15.37 0.00 14.41
CA MET A 262 16.47 0.59 15.13
C MET A 262 15.98 1.77 15.96
N GLN A 263 16.44 1.83 17.22
CA GLN A 263 16.08 2.87 18.18
C GLN A 263 17.34 3.54 18.70
N LEU A 264 17.35 4.87 18.72
CA LEU A 264 18.42 5.61 19.37
C LEU A 264 18.16 5.64 20.88
N PRO A 265 19.09 5.16 21.73
CA PRO A 265 18.92 5.14 23.19
C PRO A 265 18.75 6.55 23.78
N ASP A 266 17.95 6.69 24.85
CA ASP A 266 17.59 8.00 25.42
C ASP A 266 18.78 8.76 26.03
N PHE A 267 19.81 8.04 26.48
CA PHE A 267 21.02 8.64 27.05
C PHE A 267 21.96 9.26 25.98
N ILE A 268 21.70 9.03 24.69
CA ILE A 268 22.47 9.62 23.60
C ILE A 268 21.84 10.97 23.26
N GLY A 269 22.63 12.07 23.44
CA GLY A 269 22.18 13.45 23.20
C GLY A 269 22.10 13.83 21.73
N GLU A 270 22.72 13.05 20.83
CA GLU A 270 22.65 13.26 19.39
C GLU A 270 21.34 12.70 18.84
N TYR A 271 20.65 13.47 18.03
CA TYR A 271 19.39 13.07 17.40
C TYR A 271 19.59 13.01 15.89
N TYR A 272 18.93 12.06 15.24
CA TYR A 272 18.67 12.23 13.82
C TYR A 272 17.78 13.47 13.66
N PRO A 273 18.04 14.37 12.68
CA PRO A 273 17.24 15.59 12.55
C PRO A 273 15.73 15.25 12.50
N ASP A 274 14.90 16.00 13.24
CA ASP A 274 13.46 15.71 13.37
C ASP A 274 12.73 15.61 12.03
N HIS A 275 13.20 16.33 11.04
CA HIS A 275 12.73 16.27 9.65
C HIS A 275 13.85 15.81 8.71
N GLY A 276 14.80 15.03 9.25
CA GLY A 276 15.91 14.50 8.49
C GLY A 276 15.43 13.55 7.40
N PRO A 277 16.08 13.58 6.24
CA PRO A 277 15.65 12.77 5.10
C PRO A 277 15.98 11.28 5.31
N SER A 278 15.14 10.42 4.80
CA SER A 278 15.45 9.00 4.64
C SER A 278 16.55 8.79 3.60
N ILE A 279 17.32 7.73 3.74
CA ILE A 279 18.47 7.44 2.88
C ILE A 279 18.20 6.17 2.06
N LEU A 280 18.39 6.26 0.74
CA LEU A 280 18.37 5.12 -0.18
C LEU A 280 19.79 4.78 -0.60
N SER A 281 20.24 3.59 -0.25
CA SER A 281 21.53 3.02 -0.64
C SER A 281 21.41 1.49 -0.75
N ASP A 282 22.51 0.76 -0.64
CA ASP A 282 22.52 -0.71 -0.62
C ASP A 282 21.71 -1.28 0.57
N ALA A 283 21.75 -0.60 1.71
CA ALA A 283 20.75 -0.70 2.76
C ALA A 283 20.08 0.66 2.92
N TRP A 284 18.75 0.72 2.81
CA TRP A 284 18.02 1.96 3.00
C TRP A 284 17.70 2.19 4.48
N LEU A 285 17.65 3.47 4.85
CA LEU A 285 17.24 3.93 6.18
C LEU A 285 15.98 4.78 6.04
N ALA A 286 14.86 4.29 6.56
CA ALA A 286 13.60 5.03 6.55
C ALA A 286 13.33 5.63 7.92
N VAL A 287 13.27 6.95 7.97
CA VAL A 287 13.04 7.72 9.21
C VAL A 287 11.58 7.55 9.64
N GLN A 288 11.37 7.10 10.87
CA GLN A 288 10.04 7.01 11.49
C GLN A 288 9.86 8.04 12.62
N GLY A 289 10.91 8.72 12.99
CA GLY A 289 11.00 9.76 14.03
C GLY A 289 12.46 10.05 14.35
N SER A 290 12.73 11.09 15.15
CA SER A 290 14.09 11.51 15.52
C SER A 290 14.92 10.41 16.22
N ARG A 291 14.26 9.43 16.80
CA ARG A 291 14.88 8.33 17.53
C ARG A 291 14.48 6.94 17.01
N SER A 292 13.82 6.83 15.87
CA SER A 292 13.34 5.57 15.31
C SER A 292 13.61 5.50 13.80
N LEU A 293 14.33 4.47 13.37
CA LEU A 293 14.65 4.17 11.98
C LEU A 293 14.27 2.73 11.62
N LEU A 294 13.85 2.55 10.38
CA LEU A 294 13.80 1.22 9.78
C LEU A 294 15.00 1.06 8.86
N MET A 295 15.70 -0.06 8.98
CA MET A 295 16.83 -0.43 8.14
C MET A 295 16.50 -1.65 7.30
N GLY A 296 16.68 -1.58 6.03
CA GLY A 296 16.33 -2.70 5.15
C GLY A 296 16.94 -2.69 3.77
N SER A 297 16.69 -3.73 3.05
CA SER A 297 16.12 -5.02 3.42
C SER A 297 16.98 -6.15 2.87
N THR A 298 17.01 -7.27 3.55
CA THR A 298 17.62 -8.49 3.00
C THR A 298 16.86 -8.98 1.75
N LYS A 299 17.45 -9.93 1.01
CA LYS A 299 16.88 -10.47 -0.23
C LYS A 299 17.03 -11.99 -0.28
N GLU A 300 16.05 -12.70 0.24
CA GLU A 300 15.94 -14.15 0.11
C GLU A 300 15.05 -14.49 -1.08
N TRP A 301 15.69 -14.84 -2.19
CA TRP A 301 14.99 -15.16 -3.44
C TRP A 301 14.36 -16.55 -3.38
N LYS A 302 13.20 -16.70 -4.08
CA LYS A 302 12.41 -17.93 -4.17
C LYS A 302 11.88 -18.42 -2.81
N SER A 303 11.90 -17.56 -1.78
CA SER A 303 11.30 -17.90 -0.50
C SER A 303 9.78 -18.09 -0.65
N ARG A 304 9.25 -19.04 0.10
CA ARG A 304 7.80 -19.29 0.26
C ARG A 304 7.28 -18.88 1.63
N ASN A 305 8.18 -18.45 2.52
CA ASN A 305 7.80 -18.02 3.86
C ASN A 305 7.12 -16.64 3.82
N SER A 306 5.80 -16.62 3.99
CA SER A 306 4.98 -15.41 4.03
C SER A 306 4.79 -14.84 5.44
N SER A 307 5.30 -15.51 6.48
CA SER A 307 5.18 -15.04 7.87
C SER A 307 5.89 -13.69 8.06
N PRO A 308 5.24 -12.70 8.69
CA PRO A 308 5.89 -11.46 9.07
C PRO A 308 6.81 -11.60 10.28
N ILE A 309 6.71 -12.72 11.00
CA ILE A 309 7.51 -13.02 12.19
C ILE A 309 8.92 -13.43 11.75
N VAL A 310 9.91 -12.90 12.44
CA VAL A 310 11.34 -13.14 12.21
C VAL A 310 11.89 -13.84 13.44
N SER A 311 12.60 -14.96 13.26
CA SER A 311 13.29 -15.65 14.36
C SER A 311 14.53 -14.84 14.78
N ALA A 312 15.06 -15.16 15.99
CA ALA A 312 16.27 -14.51 16.47
C ALA A 312 17.47 -14.72 15.53
N ASP A 313 17.62 -15.95 15.00
CA ASP A 313 18.68 -16.27 14.04
C ASP A 313 18.52 -15.52 12.70
N GLU A 314 17.30 -15.41 12.19
CA GLU A 314 17.00 -14.64 10.97
C GLU A 314 17.28 -13.14 11.19
N ALA A 315 16.92 -12.61 12.37
CA ALA A 315 17.21 -11.23 12.74
C ALA A 315 18.71 -10.96 12.86
N SER A 316 19.46 -11.85 13.50
CA SER A 316 20.93 -11.73 13.61
C SER A 316 21.61 -11.73 12.24
N LYS A 317 21.25 -12.66 11.37
CA LYS A 317 21.75 -12.69 9.99
C LYS A 317 21.40 -11.43 9.19
N ALA A 318 20.18 -10.91 9.40
CA ALA A 318 19.78 -9.66 8.75
C ALA A 318 20.61 -8.47 9.24
N LEU A 319 20.91 -8.39 10.52
CA LEU A 319 21.78 -7.35 11.08
C LEU A 319 23.22 -7.46 10.57
N GLU A 320 23.78 -8.69 10.54
CA GLU A 320 25.11 -8.94 9.98
C GLU A 320 25.22 -8.49 8.52
N GLU A 321 24.15 -8.65 7.73
CA GLU A 321 24.12 -8.20 6.34
C GLU A 321 23.90 -6.69 6.19
N LEU A 322 22.97 -6.11 6.95
CA LEU A 322 22.47 -4.74 6.71
C LEU A 322 23.29 -3.68 7.45
N LEU A 323 23.74 -3.95 8.69
CA LEU A 323 24.42 -2.97 9.51
C LEU A 323 25.73 -2.45 8.91
N PRO A 324 26.60 -3.28 8.33
CA PRO A 324 27.80 -2.78 7.65
C PRO A 324 27.48 -1.86 6.46
N LYS A 325 26.44 -2.20 5.67
CA LYS A 325 26.01 -1.40 4.52
C LYS A 325 25.44 -0.05 4.94
N ALA A 326 24.63 -0.05 6.01
CA ALA A 326 24.04 1.17 6.57
C ALA A 326 25.13 2.07 7.20
N SER A 327 26.05 1.48 7.99
CA SER A 327 27.13 2.22 8.65
C SER A 327 28.16 2.80 7.67
N ALA A 328 28.32 2.21 6.50
CA ALA A 328 29.18 2.75 5.43
C ALA A 328 28.67 4.11 4.90
N ILE A 329 27.37 4.35 4.96
CA ILE A 329 26.73 5.60 4.52
C ILE A 329 26.42 6.52 5.71
N TYR A 330 25.99 5.96 6.82
CA TYR A 330 25.68 6.69 8.05
C TYR A 330 26.40 6.06 9.24
N PRO A 331 27.66 6.48 9.52
CA PRO A 331 28.47 5.92 10.60
C PRO A 331 27.84 6.05 12.00
N GLY A 332 26.99 7.06 12.21
CA GLY A 332 26.19 7.23 13.42
C GLY A 332 25.29 6.04 13.75
N MET A 333 25.06 5.14 12.78
CA MET A 333 24.27 3.93 12.94
C MET A 333 24.77 3.00 14.05
N LYS A 334 26.06 3.03 14.37
CA LYS A 334 26.69 2.30 15.50
C LYS A 334 26.10 2.63 16.87
N ASN A 335 25.50 3.82 17.01
CA ASN A 335 24.90 4.32 18.25
C ASN A 335 23.44 3.84 18.41
N TRP A 336 22.86 3.20 17.38
CA TRP A 336 21.47 2.74 17.36
C TRP A 336 21.37 1.30 17.87
N SER A 337 20.37 1.04 18.68
CA SER A 337 20.08 -0.29 19.22
C SER A 337 19.02 -0.99 18.37
N PHE A 338 19.21 -2.28 18.15
CA PHE A 338 18.21 -3.12 17.53
C PHE A 338 17.06 -3.39 18.50
N THR A 339 15.82 -3.16 18.08
CA THR A 339 14.62 -3.36 18.91
C THR A 339 13.68 -4.44 18.36
N GLY A 340 13.89 -4.88 17.13
CA GLY A 340 13.08 -5.93 16.53
C GLY A 340 13.25 -6.01 15.03
N ALA A 341 12.64 -7.01 14.42
CA ALA A 341 12.62 -7.19 12.98
C ALA A 341 11.25 -7.69 12.50
N ARG A 342 10.90 -7.35 11.26
CA ARG A 342 9.75 -7.89 10.56
C ARG A 342 10.14 -8.27 9.14
N ALA A 343 9.42 -9.22 8.56
CA ALA A 343 9.70 -9.66 7.21
C ALA A 343 8.46 -9.57 6.31
N GLY A 344 8.70 -9.33 5.02
CA GLY A 344 7.65 -9.32 4.03
C GLY A 344 8.02 -10.11 2.78
N LEU A 345 7.08 -10.92 2.29
CA LEU A 345 7.24 -11.67 1.05
C LEU A 345 6.70 -10.85 -0.12
N ARG A 346 7.58 -10.49 -1.05
CA ARG A 346 7.26 -9.67 -2.23
C ARG A 346 7.08 -10.57 -3.45
N ALA A 347 6.05 -10.28 -4.26
CA ALA A 347 5.90 -10.83 -5.61
C ALA A 347 6.48 -9.84 -6.62
N LEU A 348 7.51 -10.25 -7.34
CA LEU A 348 8.20 -9.43 -8.32
C LEU A 348 7.82 -9.87 -9.72
N PRO A 349 7.30 -8.96 -10.56
CA PRO A 349 7.02 -9.24 -11.96
C PRO A 349 8.32 -9.35 -12.76
N PRO A 350 8.26 -9.89 -13.99
CA PRO A 350 9.42 -9.94 -14.87
C PRO A 350 9.92 -8.54 -15.23
N MET A 351 11.20 -8.47 -15.61
CA MET A 351 11.78 -7.25 -16.16
C MET A 351 11.33 -7.09 -17.62
N THR A 352 10.86 -5.91 -17.96
CA THR A 352 10.46 -5.50 -19.31
C THR A 352 11.24 -4.24 -19.72
N PRO A 353 11.15 -3.77 -20.97
CA PRO A 353 11.71 -2.47 -21.37
C PRO A 353 11.21 -1.30 -20.52
N ASN A 354 9.99 -1.42 -19.97
CA ASN A 354 9.36 -0.44 -19.08
C ASN A 354 9.70 -0.66 -17.58
N GLY A 355 10.68 -1.48 -17.27
CA GLY A 355 11.05 -1.90 -15.92
C GLY A 355 10.28 -3.14 -15.48
N SER A 356 9.80 -3.15 -14.22
CA SER A 356 9.00 -4.24 -13.67
C SER A 356 7.61 -3.71 -13.29
N PRO A 357 6.73 -3.43 -14.26
CA PRO A 357 5.38 -2.99 -13.98
C PRO A 357 4.56 -4.12 -13.34
N PRO A 358 3.52 -3.80 -12.56
CA PRO A 358 2.66 -4.83 -11.96
C PRO A 358 1.91 -5.63 -13.04
N LEU A 359 1.32 -6.77 -12.63
CA LEU A 359 0.48 -7.60 -13.46
C LEU A 359 -0.99 -7.25 -13.21
N LEU A 360 -1.71 -6.85 -14.25
CA LEU A 360 -3.12 -6.52 -14.21
C LEU A 360 -3.90 -7.34 -15.23
N GLY A 361 -5.21 -7.46 -15.03
CA GLY A 361 -6.15 -7.89 -16.05
C GLY A 361 -7.10 -9.00 -15.61
N CYS A 362 -8.03 -9.33 -16.49
CA CYS A 362 -8.96 -10.45 -16.33
C CYS A 362 -8.23 -11.79 -16.46
N VAL A 363 -8.49 -12.74 -15.56
CA VAL A 363 -7.82 -14.04 -15.49
C VAL A 363 -8.81 -15.21 -15.60
N ASP A 364 -9.99 -14.97 -16.12
CA ASP A 364 -11.04 -16.01 -16.29
C ASP A 364 -10.51 -17.26 -17.01
N ASN A 365 -9.68 -17.06 -18.04
CA ASN A 365 -9.07 -18.15 -18.81
C ASN A 365 -8.08 -19.01 -18.01
N LEU A 366 -7.53 -18.47 -16.92
CA LEU A 366 -6.64 -19.23 -16.02
C LEU A 366 -7.40 -19.96 -14.91
N VAL A 367 -8.53 -19.40 -14.47
CA VAL A 367 -9.35 -19.97 -13.39
C VAL A 367 -10.26 -21.09 -13.91
N GLY A 368 -10.78 -20.99 -15.14
CA GLY A 368 -11.64 -22.02 -15.76
C GLY A 368 -12.87 -21.43 -16.45
N LYS A 369 -13.45 -22.16 -17.40
CA LYS A 369 -14.38 -21.60 -18.41
C LYS A 369 -15.86 -21.48 -18.00
N THR A 370 -16.29 -21.81 -16.79
CA THR A 370 -17.72 -22.06 -16.51
C THR A 370 -18.40 -21.07 -15.58
N HIS A 371 -17.73 -19.97 -15.22
CA HIS A 371 -18.24 -19.12 -14.15
C HIS A 371 -18.93 -17.85 -14.68
N ALA A 372 -20.11 -17.54 -14.11
CA ALA A 372 -20.76 -16.25 -14.29
C ALA A 372 -19.95 -15.10 -13.64
N CYS A 373 -19.08 -15.44 -12.67
CA CYS A 373 -18.18 -14.54 -11.97
C CYS A 373 -16.97 -14.17 -12.84
N LYS A 374 -16.55 -12.91 -12.80
CA LYS A 374 -15.34 -12.40 -13.45
C LYS A 374 -14.17 -12.34 -12.47
N TYR A 375 -13.03 -12.88 -12.87
CA TYR A 375 -11.80 -12.88 -12.05
C TYR A 375 -10.78 -11.87 -12.58
N TRP A 376 -10.35 -10.97 -11.71
CA TRP A 376 -9.41 -9.90 -12.02
C TRP A 376 -8.16 -10.02 -11.17
N LEU A 377 -7.00 -9.82 -11.77
CA LEU A 377 -5.73 -9.82 -11.07
C LEU A 377 -5.19 -8.40 -10.91
N PHE A 378 -4.72 -8.09 -9.72
CA PHE A 378 -3.82 -6.97 -9.43
C PHE A 378 -2.68 -7.44 -8.52
N GLY A 379 -1.56 -7.82 -9.12
CA GLY A 379 -0.43 -8.43 -8.42
C GLY A 379 0.92 -7.96 -8.93
N GLY A 380 1.99 -8.53 -8.36
CA GLY A 380 3.34 -8.23 -8.83
C GLY A 380 3.83 -6.81 -8.52
N LEU A 381 3.39 -6.19 -7.44
CA LEU A 381 3.80 -4.82 -7.05
C LEU A 381 5.30 -4.71 -6.68
N GLY A 382 5.95 -5.84 -6.39
CA GLY A 382 7.39 -5.91 -6.10
C GLY A 382 7.83 -5.02 -4.96
N SER A 383 8.88 -4.23 -5.20
CA SER A 383 9.39 -3.24 -4.23
C SER A 383 8.77 -1.84 -4.41
N ARG A 384 7.79 -1.69 -5.30
CA ARG A 384 7.19 -0.40 -5.67
C ARG A 384 5.70 -0.31 -5.34
N GLY A 385 5.23 -1.16 -4.43
CA GLY A 385 3.82 -1.25 -4.10
C GLY A 385 3.21 0.07 -3.66
N LEU A 386 3.91 0.83 -2.84
CA LEU A 386 3.46 2.14 -2.37
C LEU A 386 3.31 3.17 -3.51
N LEU A 387 4.16 3.12 -4.54
CA LEU A 387 4.02 4.00 -5.71
C LEU A 387 2.89 3.55 -6.64
N TYR A 388 2.85 2.26 -6.94
CA TYR A 388 2.00 1.75 -8.03
C TYR A 388 0.53 1.54 -7.64
N HIS A 389 0.25 1.29 -6.35
CA HIS A 389 -1.09 0.86 -5.95
C HIS A 389 -2.20 1.85 -6.30
N GLY A 390 -1.96 3.16 -6.15
CA GLY A 390 -3.00 4.18 -6.35
C GLY A 390 -3.55 4.18 -7.75
N TRP A 391 -2.71 4.44 -8.74
CA TRP A 391 -3.12 4.59 -10.12
C TRP A 391 -3.55 3.27 -10.76
N PHE A 392 -2.78 2.18 -10.54
CA PHE A 392 -3.14 0.88 -11.08
C PHE A 392 -4.40 0.31 -10.41
N GLY A 393 -4.60 0.54 -9.11
CA GLY A 393 -5.85 0.18 -8.43
C GLY A 393 -7.07 0.90 -9.01
N LYS A 394 -6.91 2.17 -9.42
CA LYS A 394 -7.93 2.92 -10.15
C LYS A 394 -8.27 2.28 -11.49
N LEU A 395 -7.26 1.93 -12.28
CA LEU A 395 -7.48 1.27 -13.58
C LEU A 395 -8.18 -0.08 -13.43
N VAL A 396 -7.78 -0.90 -12.45
CA VAL A 396 -8.44 -2.19 -12.18
C VAL A 396 -9.89 -1.96 -11.76
N ALA A 397 -10.15 -1.03 -10.83
CA ALA A 397 -11.52 -0.74 -10.39
C ALA A 397 -12.42 -0.29 -11.55
N GLN A 398 -11.92 0.58 -12.43
CA GLN A 398 -12.63 1.02 -13.62
C GLN A 398 -12.87 -0.13 -14.61
N ALA A 399 -11.89 -1.01 -14.81
CA ALA A 399 -12.02 -2.18 -15.67
C ALA A 399 -13.08 -3.16 -15.15
N VAL A 400 -13.10 -3.39 -13.83
CA VAL A 400 -14.12 -4.22 -13.17
C VAL A 400 -15.52 -3.62 -13.37
N LEU A 401 -15.69 -2.32 -13.11
CA LEU A 401 -16.97 -1.63 -13.27
C LEU A 401 -17.46 -1.60 -14.74
N ALA A 402 -16.55 -1.47 -15.69
CA ALA A 402 -16.84 -1.50 -17.12
C ALA A 402 -16.92 -2.93 -17.70
N CYS A 403 -16.59 -3.95 -16.89
CA CYS A 403 -16.43 -5.34 -17.33
C CYS A 403 -15.53 -5.47 -18.59
N SER A 404 -14.48 -4.63 -18.70
CA SER A 404 -13.61 -4.52 -19.88
C SER A 404 -12.18 -4.18 -19.52
N GLU A 405 -11.20 -4.84 -20.18
CA GLU A 405 -9.77 -4.54 -20.03
C GLU A 405 -9.29 -3.35 -20.87
N ASN A 406 -10.11 -2.80 -21.75
CA ASN A 406 -9.68 -1.81 -22.74
C ASN A 406 -9.02 -0.56 -22.18
N ILE A 407 -9.29 -0.25 -20.90
CA ILE A 407 -8.70 0.90 -20.20
C ILE A 407 -7.36 0.58 -19.56
N ILE A 408 -7.00 -0.71 -19.45
CA ILE A 408 -5.74 -1.15 -18.85
C ILE A 408 -4.65 -1.12 -19.92
N PRO A 409 -3.52 -0.42 -19.70
CA PRO A 409 -2.42 -0.39 -20.64
C PRO A 409 -1.90 -1.80 -20.98
N SER A 410 -1.57 -2.03 -22.24
CA SER A 410 -1.09 -3.33 -22.73
C SER A 410 0.19 -3.80 -22.03
N GLU A 411 1.02 -2.88 -21.59
CA GLU A 411 2.29 -3.17 -20.89
C GLU A 411 2.11 -3.95 -19.59
N VAL A 412 0.96 -3.78 -18.91
CA VAL A 412 0.65 -4.49 -17.66
C VAL A 412 -0.26 -5.70 -17.87
N THR A 413 -0.73 -5.95 -19.10
CA THR A 413 -1.50 -7.14 -19.49
C THR A 413 -0.74 -8.09 -20.41
N SER A 414 0.36 -7.64 -21.04
CA SER A 414 1.18 -8.39 -22.01
C SER A 414 1.81 -9.66 -21.43
N TRP A 415 1.91 -9.78 -20.12
CA TRP A 415 2.38 -10.99 -19.44
C TRP A 415 1.55 -12.24 -19.79
N LYS A 416 0.29 -12.06 -20.20
CA LYS A 416 -0.61 -13.15 -20.62
C LYS A 416 -0.12 -13.85 -21.90
N ASN A 417 0.61 -13.13 -22.75
CA ASN A 417 1.08 -13.62 -24.04
C ASN A 417 2.42 -14.38 -23.94
N VAL A 418 3.07 -14.38 -22.76
CA VAL A 418 4.37 -15.01 -22.55
C VAL A 418 4.23 -16.51 -22.24
N ASN A 419 3.04 -16.96 -21.86
CA ASN A 419 2.74 -18.34 -21.47
C ASN A 419 1.90 -19.10 -22.51
N THR A 420 1.72 -18.55 -23.71
CA THR A 420 1.18 -19.24 -24.89
C THR A 420 2.29 -19.59 -25.86
#